data_ba927a804dc5b03f47ed8556c033f997
#
_entry.id   ba927a804dc5b03f47ed8556c033f997
#
_cell.length_a   1.000
_cell.length_b   1.000
_cell.length_c   1.000
_cell.angle_alpha   90.00
_cell.angle_beta   90.00
_cell.angle_gamma   90.00
#
_symmetry.space_group_name_H-M   'P 1'
#
loop_
_entity.id
_entity.type
_entity.pdbx_description
1 polymer ?
#
loop_
_entity_poly.entity_id
_entity_poly.type
_entity_poly.pdbx_seq_one_letter_code
_entity_poly.pdbx_strand_id
1 'polypeptide(L)'
;YSDFDGDHLPEMIFARMTAQNATHLETMITKFLDYERTPPTNPNYYNNPITACGWQTERWFQLCSEIVGGYWKYEMGKTPVRINEVYSGTPGSSWSTTTYGNTSAVLNYFGPSGYGYIPSSPSTLGGWTGGNATMINNAINNGAFMLQHRDHGFEQGWGEPDYSSSDINGLTNTDLTWVFSINCLTGQYDLSGECFAEKFHRYTYNGQNSGALGITAASEVSY
;
A
#
# COMPACT_ATOMS: atom_id res chain seq x y z
N TYR A 1 -0.12 -22.99 7.53
CA TYR A 1 -1.04 -23.68 8.47
C TYR A 1 -2.39 -24.05 7.85
N SER A 2 -2.66 -23.69 6.61
CA SER A 2 -3.95 -23.93 5.95
C SER A 2 -3.80 -24.37 4.50
N ASP A 3 -2.63 -24.87 4.11
CA ASP A 3 -2.36 -25.49 2.83
C ASP A 3 -2.64 -26.98 2.97
N PHE A 4 -3.83 -27.44 2.59
CA PHE A 4 -4.29 -28.81 2.77
C PHE A 4 -4.04 -29.68 1.54
N ASP A 5 -3.83 -29.10 0.37
CA ASP A 5 -3.59 -29.80 -0.89
C ASP A 5 -2.13 -29.72 -1.38
N GLY A 6 -1.30 -28.89 -0.72
CA GLY A 6 0.14 -28.79 -0.98
C GLY A 6 0.49 -27.94 -2.20
N ASP A 7 -0.41 -27.08 -2.65
CA ASP A 7 -0.16 -26.18 -3.78
C ASP A 7 0.53 -24.87 -3.37
N HIS A 8 0.84 -24.72 -2.09
CA HIS A 8 1.45 -23.55 -1.45
C HIS A 8 0.54 -22.31 -1.35
N LEU A 9 -0.76 -22.45 -1.60
CA LEU A 9 -1.76 -21.44 -1.36
C LEU A 9 -2.60 -21.82 -0.13
N PRO A 10 -2.95 -20.87 0.74
CA PRO A 10 -3.76 -21.20 1.91
C PRO A 10 -5.26 -21.29 1.57
N GLU A 11 -5.95 -22.39 1.95
CA GLU A 11 -7.40 -22.51 1.87
C GLU A 11 -8.13 -21.69 2.93
N MET A 12 -7.42 -21.29 3.99
CA MET A 12 -7.95 -20.37 4.99
C MET A 12 -7.08 -19.13 5.10
N ILE A 13 -7.73 -17.97 5.03
CA ILE A 13 -7.07 -16.68 5.21
C ILE A 13 -7.08 -16.33 6.70
N PHE A 14 -5.92 -16.10 7.27
CA PHE A 14 -5.73 -15.67 8.64
C PHE A 14 -5.32 -14.20 8.72
N ALA A 15 -5.92 -13.49 9.66
CA ALA A 15 -5.50 -12.14 10.01
C ALA A 15 -5.37 -12.02 11.53
N ARG A 16 -4.54 -11.09 11.98
CA ARG A 16 -4.32 -10.80 13.40
C ARG A 16 -4.96 -9.46 13.75
N MET A 17 -5.74 -9.44 14.81
CA MET A 17 -6.20 -8.21 15.47
C MET A 17 -5.22 -7.91 16.63
N THR A 18 -4.29 -6.99 16.40
CA THR A 18 -3.25 -6.63 17.37
C THR A 18 -3.77 -5.65 18.42
N ALA A 19 -4.70 -6.10 19.26
CA ALA A 19 -5.33 -5.28 20.29
C ALA A 19 -4.53 -5.33 21.59
N GLN A 20 -4.20 -4.17 22.16
CA GLN A 20 -3.57 -4.05 23.48
C GLN A 20 -4.60 -3.94 24.62
N ASN A 21 -5.85 -3.67 24.29
CA ASN A 21 -6.96 -3.56 25.25
C ASN A 21 -8.31 -3.79 24.56
N ALA A 22 -9.39 -3.85 25.35
CA ALA A 22 -10.74 -4.11 24.87
C ALA A 22 -11.24 -3.04 23.87
N THR A 23 -10.91 -1.78 24.09
CA THR A 23 -11.30 -0.67 23.20
C THR A 23 -10.65 -0.79 21.81
N HIS A 24 -9.38 -1.19 21.75
CA HIS A 24 -8.70 -1.46 20.47
C HIS A 24 -9.38 -2.61 19.71
N LEU A 25 -9.69 -3.69 20.42
CA LEU A 25 -10.38 -4.84 19.82
C LEU A 25 -11.77 -4.47 19.30
N GLU A 26 -12.55 -3.73 20.09
CA GLU A 26 -13.87 -3.24 19.70
C GLU A 26 -13.81 -2.37 18.45
N THR A 27 -12.86 -1.42 18.39
CA THR A 27 -12.64 -0.58 17.20
C THR A 27 -12.37 -1.41 15.96
N MET A 28 -11.47 -2.39 16.04
CA MET A 28 -11.13 -3.22 14.87
C MET A 28 -12.30 -4.12 14.45
N ILE A 29 -13.04 -4.70 15.39
CA ILE A 29 -14.24 -5.51 15.09
C ILE A 29 -15.32 -4.65 14.44
N THR A 30 -15.61 -3.47 14.99
CA THR A 30 -16.64 -2.58 14.44
C THR A 30 -16.33 -2.11 13.03
N LYS A 31 -15.06 -1.90 12.67
CA LYS A 31 -14.65 -1.57 11.30
C LYS A 31 -15.09 -2.64 10.29
N PHE A 32 -14.85 -3.90 10.59
CA PHE A 32 -15.28 -5.00 9.72
C PHE A 32 -16.80 -5.13 9.66
N LEU A 33 -17.47 -5.07 10.82
CA LEU A 33 -18.94 -5.19 10.87
C LEU A 33 -19.63 -4.05 10.12
N ASP A 34 -19.14 -2.82 10.27
CA ASP A 34 -19.70 -1.65 9.60
C ASP A 34 -19.45 -1.73 8.08
N TYR A 35 -18.26 -2.14 7.66
CA TYR A 35 -17.93 -2.32 6.25
C TYR A 35 -18.82 -3.39 5.59
N GLU A 36 -19.06 -4.53 6.25
CA GLU A 36 -19.91 -5.59 5.72
C GLU A 36 -21.39 -5.22 5.68
N ARG A 37 -21.88 -4.51 6.71
CA ARG A 37 -23.29 -4.11 6.82
C ARG A 37 -23.66 -2.91 5.97
N THR A 38 -22.72 -1.99 5.80
CA THR A 38 -22.92 -0.73 5.10
C THR A 38 -21.68 -0.47 4.21
N PRO A 39 -21.55 -1.22 3.10
CA PRO A 39 -20.39 -1.05 2.22
C PRO A 39 -20.36 0.37 1.64
N PRO A 40 -19.17 0.90 1.35
CA PRO A 40 -19.01 2.21 0.75
C PRO A 40 -19.85 2.42 -0.52
N THR A 41 -20.46 3.57 -0.64
CA THR A 41 -21.25 3.95 -1.83
C THR A 41 -20.58 5.02 -2.68
N ASN A 42 -19.46 5.57 -2.22
CA ASN A 42 -18.66 6.56 -2.96
C ASN A 42 -18.03 5.90 -4.19
N PRO A 43 -18.33 6.35 -5.43
CA PRO A 43 -17.75 5.74 -6.63
C PRO A 43 -16.23 5.91 -6.71
N ASN A 44 -15.64 6.96 -6.13
CA ASN A 44 -14.19 7.14 -6.07
C ASN A 44 -13.53 6.02 -5.27
N TYR A 45 -14.18 5.55 -4.20
CA TYR A 45 -13.69 4.44 -3.38
C TYR A 45 -13.33 3.22 -4.24
N TYR A 46 -14.21 2.83 -5.15
CA TYR A 46 -14.00 1.68 -6.01
C TYR A 46 -13.14 1.97 -7.25
N ASN A 47 -13.01 3.23 -7.65
CA ASN A 47 -12.36 3.60 -8.90
C ASN A 47 -10.91 4.06 -8.75
N ASN A 48 -10.54 4.62 -7.59
CA ASN A 48 -9.28 5.33 -7.40
C ASN A 48 -8.34 4.63 -6.41
N PRO A 49 -7.85 3.39 -6.67
CA PRO A 49 -6.81 2.79 -5.84
C PRO A 49 -5.53 3.62 -5.88
N ILE A 50 -4.73 3.54 -4.82
CA ILE A 50 -3.53 4.36 -4.66
C ILE A 50 -2.27 3.51 -4.78
N THR A 51 -1.32 3.95 -5.59
CA THR A 51 0.08 3.50 -5.51
C THR A 51 0.93 4.61 -4.92
N ALA A 52 1.70 4.30 -3.90
CA ALA A 52 2.69 5.18 -3.31
C ALA A 52 4.05 4.49 -3.32
N CYS A 53 5.07 5.09 -3.88
CA CYS A 53 6.38 4.45 -3.92
C CYS A 53 7.56 5.41 -3.96
N GLY A 54 8.71 4.93 -3.47
CA GLY A 54 10.00 5.56 -3.65
C GLY A 54 10.70 5.09 -4.92
N TRP A 55 11.34 6.01 -5.67
CA TRP A 55 12.28 5.62 -6.71
C TRP A 55 13.66 5.35 -6.09
N GLN A 56 14.20 4.17 -6.37
CA GLN A 56 15.58 3.83 -6.08
C GLN A 56 16.17 3.04 -7.24
N THR A 57 17.31 3.49 -7.79
CA THR A 57 17.87 2.96 -9.04
C THR A 57 18.21 1.46 -8.96
N GLU A 58 18.64 0.97 -7.79
CA GLU A 58 19.04 -0.43 -7.57
C GLU A 58 17.95 -1.28 -6.89
N ARG A 59 16.69 -0.79 -6.86
CA ARG A 59 15.53 -1.49 -6.31
C ARG A 59 14.37 -1.46 -7.29
N TRP A 60 13.52 -2.48 -7.23
CA TRP A 60 12.32 -2.57 -8.07
C TRP A 60 11.07 -1.93 -7.45
N PHE A 61 11.21 -1.03 -6.48
CA PHE A 61 10.06 -0.46 -5.77
C PHE A 61 9.05 0.15 -6.72
N GLN A 62 9.50 1.08 -7.55
CA GLN A 62 8.68 1.74 -8.55
C GLN A 62 8.22 0.80 -9.68
N LEU A 63 9.05 -0.15 -10.10
CA LEU A 63 8.68 -1.13 -11.12
C LEU A 63 7.50 -1.99 -10.64
N CYS A 64 7.56 -2.50 -9.40
CA CYS A 64 6.47 -3.26 -8.80
C CYS A 64 5.19 -2.43 -8.67
N SER A 65 5.29 -1.20 -8.17
CA SER A 65 4.13 -0.31 -8.02
C SER A 65 3.47 0.03 -9.35
N GLU A 66 4.24 0.29 -10.39
CA GLU A 66 3.69 0.59 -11.72
C GLU A 66 3.04 -0.64 -12.37
N ILE A 67 3.57 -1.84 -12.14
CA ILE A 67 2.92 -3.07 -12.60
C ILE A 67 1.56 -3.25 -11.91
N VAL A 68 1.49 -3.05 -10.59
CA VAL A 68 0.22 -3.11 -9.85
C VAL A 68 -0.76 -2.04 -10.35
N GLY A 69 -0.30 -0.80 -10.52
CA GLY A 69 -1.10 0.29 -11.08
C GLY A 69 -1.58 -0.01 -12.50
N GLY A 70 -0.72 -0.59 -13.33
CA GLY A 70 -1.06 -1.04 -14.68
C GLY A 70 -2.12 -2.13 -14.70
N TYR A 71 -2.00 -3.14 -13.83
CA TYR A 71 -3.01 -4.16 -13.66
C TYR A 71 -4.38 -3.55 -13.28
N TRP A 72 -4.41 -2.68 -12.28
CA TRP A 72 -5.65 -2.01 -11.89
C TRP A 72 -6.26 -1.20 -13.04
N LYS A 73 -5.43 -0.55 -13.84
CA LYS A 73 -5.89 0.28 -14.95
C LYS A 73 -6.41 -0.56 -16.12
N TYR A 74 -5.64 -1.53 -16.58
CA TYR A 74 -5.91 -2.22 -17.84
C TYR A 74 -6.80 -3.46 -17.68
N GLU A 75 -6.68 -4.19 -16.54
CA GLU A 75 -7.51 -5.37 -16.29
C GLU A 75 -8.77 -5.03 -15.49
N MET A 76 -8.68 -4.11 -14.53
CA MET A 76 -9.81 -3.79 -13.67
C MET A 76 -10.54 -2.49 -14.07
N GLY A 77 -10.08 -1.76 -15.07
CA GLY A 77 -10.69 -0.51 -15.55
C GLY A 77 -10.68 0.62 -14.50
N LYS A 78 -9.70 0.61 -13.55
CA LYS A 78 -9.58 1.62 -12.50
C LYS A 78 -8.78 2.83 -12.95
N THR A 79 -8.78 3.88 -12.12
CA THR A 79 -8.00 5.10 -12.30
C THR A 79 -7.02 5.26 -11.12
N PRO A 80 -5.87 4.56 -11.13
CA PRO A 80 -4.94 4.60 -10.01
C PRO A 80 -4.40 6.01 -9.76
N VAL A 81 -4.38 6.41 -8.49
CA VAL A 81 -3.72 7.63 -8.03
C VAL A 81 -2.27 7.30 -7.71
N ARG A 82 -1.33 7.94 -8.40
CA ARG A 82 0.12 7.73 -8.22
C ARG A 82 0.69 8.82 -7.32
N ILE A 83 1.33 8.44 -6.23
CA ILE A 83 1.97 9.35 -5.27
C ILE A 83 3.40 8.85 -5.06
N ASN A 84 4.35 9.45 -5.77
CA ASN A 84 5.72 8.97 -5.81
C ASN A 84 6.70 10.04 -5.35
N GLU A 85 7.83 9.61 -4.76
CA GLU A 85 8.96 10.45 -4.43
C GLU A 85 10.27 9.72 -4.77
N VAL A 86 11.35 10.45 -4.94
CA VAL A 86 12.66 9.86 -5.26
C VAL A 86 13.40 9.62 -3.96
N TYR A 87 13.64 8.36 -3.63
CA TYR A 87 14.52 7.96 -2.54
C TYR A 87 16.00 8.19 -2.92
N SER A 88 16.43 7.64 -4.06
CA SER A 88 17.78 7.86 -4.59
C SER A 88 17.84 7.64 -6.10
N GLY A 89 18.75 8.33 -6.76
CA GLY A 89 18.91 8.28 -8.22
C GLY A 89 17.93 9.18 -8.95
N THR A 90 17.71 8.88 -10.23
CA THR A 90 16.81 9.68 -11.09
C THR A 90 16.05 8.76 -12.04
N PRO A 91 14.73 8.86 -12.12
CA PRO A 91 13.93 8.18 -13.14
C PRO A 91 14.32 8.65 -14.54
N GLY A 92 15.02 7.79 -15.29
CA GLY A 92 15.56 8.09 -16.61
C GLY A 92 14.92 7.28 -17.72
N SER A 93 15.69 7.02 -18.77
CA SER A 93 15.26 6.20 -19.92
C SER A 93 15.17 4.71 -19.62
N SER A 94 15.81 4.24 -18.54
CA SER A 94 15.85 2.83 -18.17
C SER A 94 15.16 2.62 -16.80
N TRP A 95 14.43 1.52 -16.70
CA TRP A 95 13.91 1.05 -15.43
C TRP A 95 15.05 0.63 -14.50
N SER A 96 14.80 0.72 -13.20
CA SER A 96 15.75 0.29 -12.18
C SER A 96 16.06 -1.20 -12.31
N THR A 97 17.22 -1.57 -11.78
CA THR A 97 17.71 -2.95 -11.75
C THR A 97 17.82 -3.44 -10.31
N THR A 98 17.93 -4.74 -10.13
CA THR A 98 18.25 -5.35 -8.84
C THR A 98 19.17 -6.55 -9.06
N THR A 99 19.98 -6.86 -8.06
CA THR A 99 20.80 -8.07 -8.05
C THR A 99 19.99 -9.34 -7.82
N TYR A 100 18.74 -9.19 -7.40
CA TYR A 100 17.85 -10.31 -7.03
C TYR A 100 16.92 -10.77 -8.16
N GLY A 101 16.98 -10.13 -9.33
CA GLY A 101 16.08 -10.47 -10.42
C GLY A 101 16.50 -9.94 -11.78
N ASN A 102 15.73 -10.30 -12.79
CA ASN A 102 15.98 -9.98 -14.18
C ASN A 102 14.98 -8.92 -14.67
N THR A 103 15.38 -7.64 -14.63
CA THR A 103 14.55 -6.53 -15.10
C THR A 103 14.11 -6.70 -16.56
N SER A 104 14.97 -7.22 -17.44
CA SER A 104 14.59 -7.43 -18.84
C SER A 104 13.47 -8.46 -19.01
N ALA A 105 13.47 -9.53 -18.22
CA ALA A 105 12.38 -10.51 -18.23
C ALA A 105 11.06 -9.90 -17.76
N VAL A 106 11.09 -9.08 -16.71
CA VAL A 106 9.92 -8.35 -16.21
C VAL A 106 9.37 -7.39 -17.26
N LEU A 107 10.24 -6.63 -17.93
CA LEU A 107 9.86 -5.70 -18.99
C LEU A 107 9.30 -6.41 -20.23
N ASN A 108 9.85 -7.57 -20.59
CA ASN A 108 9.31 -8.38 -21.70
C ASN A 108 7.89 -8.90 -21.39
N TYR A 109 7.61 -9.20 -20.12
CA TYR A 109 6.32 -9.74 -19.69
C TYR A 109 5.27 -8.65 -19.46
N PHE A 110 5.61 -7.58 -18.72
CA PHE A 110 4.67 -6.53 -18.34
C PHE A 110 4.76 -5.24 -19.16
N GLY A 111 5.80 -5.09 -19.97
CA GLY A 111 6.00 -3.93 -20.83
C GLY A 111 5.21 -3.99 -22.14
N PRO A 112 5.51 -3.09 -23.11
CA PRO A 112 4.71 -2.94 -24.33
C PRO A 112 4.64 -4.17 -25.23
N SER A 113 5.61 -5.08 -25.13
CA SER A 113 5.64 -6.34 -25.88
C SER A 113 4.87 -7.49 -25.21
N GLY A 114 4.47 -7.30 -23.94
CA GLY A 114 3.70 -8.25 -23.14
C GLY A 114 2.33 -7.69 -22.80
N TYR A 115 2.01 -7.59 -21.51
CA TYR A 115 0.71 -7.09 -21.03
C TYR A 115 0.50 -5.57 -21.24
N GLY A 116 1.56 -4.79 -21.47
CA GLY A 116 1.44 -3.35 -21.67
C GLY A 116 1.10 -2.55 -20.40
N TYR A 117 1.30 -3.12 -19.21
CA TYR A 117 1.00 -2.43 -17.95
C TYR A 117 1.95 -1.26 -17.69
N ILE A 118 3.18 -1.36 -18.15
CA ILE A 118 4.21 -0.35 -17.98
C ILE A 118 4.83 0.03 -19.32
N PRO A 119 5.27 1.28 -19.51
CA PRO A 119 5.98 1.69 -20.73
C PRO A 119 7.41 1.12 -20.75
N SER A 120 8.05 1.21 -21.91
CA SER A 120 9.47 0.82 -22.07
C SER A 120 10.42 1.68 -21.25
N SER A 121 10.04 2.92 -20.94
CA SER A 121 10.85 3.88 -20.19
C SER A 121 10.06 4.53 -19.05
N PRO A 122 10.62 4.58 -17.82
CA PRO A 122 9.93 5.21 -16.67
C PRO A 122 9.75 6.71 -16.85
N SER A 123 10.64 7.39 -17.58
CA SER A 123 10.55 8.84 -17.82
C SER A 123 9.27 9.25 -18.56
N THR A 124 8.66 8.35 -19.33
CA THR A 124 7.40 8.64 -20.04
C THR A 124 6.19 8.73 -19.13
N LEU A 125 6.25 8.19 -17.92
CA LEU A 125 5.16 8.27 -16.94
C LEU A 125 5.10 9.62 -16.23
N GLY A 126 6.23 10.27 -15.99
CA GLY A 126 6.29 11.47 -15.16
C GLY A 126 5.86 11.21 -13.71
N GLY A 127 5.68 12.29 -12.93
CA GLY A 127 5.11 12.21 -11.58
C GLY A 127 5.93 11.38 -10.58
N TRP A 128 7.26 11.41 -10.68
CA TRP A 128 8.16 10.65 -9.83
C TRP A 128 8.58 11.40 -8.56
N THR A 129 8.30 12.69 -8.48
CA THR A 129 8.67 13.56 -7.35
C THR A 129 7.48 14.36 -6.87
N GLY A 130 7.56 14.83 -5.61
CA GLY A 130 6.57 15.69 -4.99
C GLY A 130 5.53 14.94 -4.16
N GLY A 131 5.62 13.61 -4.10
CA GLY A 131 4.78 12.81 -3.22
C GLY A 131 5.02 13.15 -1.75
N ASN A 132 3.96 13.24 -0.98
CA ASN A 132 4.04 13.58 0.45
C ASN A 132 2.83 13.10 1.23
N ALA A 133 2.91 13.18 2.55
CA ALA A 133 1.85 12.76 3.48
C ALA A 133 0.50 13.44 3.23
N THR A 134 0.50 14.73 2.88
CA THR A 134 -0.75 15.44 2.57
C THR A 134 -1.45 14.86 1.35
N MET A 135 -0.71 14.50 0.30
CA MET A 135 -1.27 13.86 -0.88
C MET A 135 -1.86 12.48 -0.57
N ILE A 136 -1.17 11.69 0.28
CA ILE A 136 -1.65 10.39 0.74
C ILE A 136 -2.95 10.56 1.52
N ASN A 137 -2.99 11.45 2.51
CA ASN A 137 -4.19 11.73 3.29
C ASN A 137 -5.36 12.20 2.40
N ASN A 138 -5.10 13.11 1.47
CA ASN A 138 -6.13 13.60 0.55
C ASN A 138 -6.69 12.47 -0.34
N ALA A 139 -5.84 11.59 -0.84
CA ALA A 139 -6.27 10.48 -1.68
C ALA A 139 -7.12 9.46 -0.89
N ILE A 140 -6.71 9.11 0.33
CA ILE A 140 -7.47 8.23 1.23
C ILE A 140 -8.82 8.89 1.62
N ASN A 141 -8.80 10.16 2.02
CA ASN A 141 -10.00 10.89 2.42
C ASN A 141 -11.01 11.08 1.27
N ASN A 142 -10.53 11.10 0.02
CA ASN A 142 -11.38 11.15 -1.17
C ASN A 142 -12.02 9.79 -1.52
N GLY A 143 -11.58 8.72 -0.91
CA GLY A 143 -12.05 7.35 -1.08
C GLY A 143 -11.13 6.52 -1.95
N ALA A 144 -10.60 5.43 -1.37
CA ALA A 144 -9.80 4.44 -2.07
C ALA A 144 -9.96 3.08 -1.38
N PHE A 145 -10.40 2.06 -2.13
CA PHE A 145 -10.54 0.71 -1.56
C PHE A 145 -9.20 0.07 -1.20
N MET A 146 -8.12 0.50 -1.88
CA MET A 146 -6.79 -0.08 -1.72
C MET A 146 -5.71 0.96 -1.89
N LEU A 147 -4.69 0.86 -1.03
CA LEU A 147 -3.43 1.58 -1.16
C LEU A 147 -2.28 0.57 -1.12
N GLN A 148 -1.40 0.63 -2.10
CA GLN A 148 -0.15 -0.14 -2.13
C GLN A 148 1.02 0.83 -1.97
N HIS A 149 1.84 0.61 -0.95
CA HIS A 149 3.11 1.30 -0.76
C HIS A 149 4.27 0.35 -1.03
N ARG A 150 5.29 0.83 -1.72
CA ARG A 150 6.54 0.09 -1.97
C ARG A 150 7.75 1.00 -1.91
N ASP A 151 8.50 0.92 -0.81
CA ASP A 151 9.81 1.53 -0.57
C ASP A 151 10.39 0.94 0.71
N HIS A 152 11.33 1.63 1.36
CA HIS A 152 11.77 1.34 2.71
C HIS A 152 10.66 1.64 3.73
N GLY A 153 10.74 0.98 4.89
CA GLY A 153 9.82 1.21 5.98
C GLY A 153 10.50 0.97 7.32
N PHE A 154 9.90 1.53 8.34
CA PHE A 154 10.34 1.52 9.73
C PHE A 154 9.14 1.19 10.62
N GLU A 155 9.36 0.98 11.90
CA GLU A 155 8.29 0.66 12.85
C GLU A 155 7.20 1.74 12.91
N GLN A 156 7.54 3.00 12.60
CA GLN A 156 6.66 4.15 12.70
C GLN A 156 6.24 4.76 11.35
N GLY A 157 6.59 4.14 10.22
CA GLY A 157 6.18 4.68 8.92
C GLY A 157 6.97 4.22 7.72
N TRP A 158 6.75 4.92 6.62
CA TRP A 158 7.35 4.70 5.31
C TRP A 158 8.54 5.63 5.08
N GLY A 159 9.47 5.20 4.23
CA GLY A 159 10.56 6.03 3.75
C GLY A 159 10.09 7.07 2.75
N GLU A 160 9.83 6.65 1.51
CA GLU A 160 9.36 7.57 0.47
C GLU A 160 8.09 7.05 -0.25
N PRO A 161 7.08 7.88 -0.44
CA PRO A 161 6.90 9.19 0.20
C PRO A 161 6.88 9.06 1.73
N ASP A 162 7.56 9.99 2.43
CA ASP A 162 7.56 9.99 3.90
C ASP A 162 6.12 10.07 4.44
N TYR A 163 5.72 9.05 5.20
CA TYR A 163 4.40 8.97 5.81
C TYR A 163 4.50 8.20 7.13
N SER A 164 4.30 8.89 8.21
CA SER A 164 4.50 8.38 9.56
C SER A 164 3.20 8.11 10.32
N SER A 165 3.31 7.47 11.48
CA SER A 165 2.20 7.29 12.42
C SER A 165 1.53 8.62 12.82
N SER A 166 2.29 9.74 12.81
CA SER A 166 1.73 11.07 13.10
C SER A 166 0.88 11.62 11.96
N ASP A 167 1.19 11.27 10.70
CA ASP A 167 0.46 11.74 9.53
C ASP A 167 -0.91 11.09 9.40
N ILE A 168 -1.08 9.89 9.96
CA ILE A 168 -2.37 9.20 10.06
C ILE A 168 -3.43 10.06 10.76
N ASN A 169 -3.02 10.96 11.66
CA ASN A 169 -3.94 11.87 12.35
C ASN A 169 -4.62 12.88 11.39
N GLY A 170 -4.16 13.02 10.16
CA GLY A 170 -4.81 13.80 9.11
C GLY A 170 -5.93 13.06 8.36
N LEU A 171 -6.18 11.80 8.68
CA LEU A 171 -7.24 11.02 8.05
C LEU A 171 -8.61 11.36 8.66
N THR A 172 -9.59 11.48 7.78
CA THR A 172 -10.99 11.76 8.10
C THR A 172 -11.96 10.84 7.35
N ASN A 173 -11.40 9.86 6.62
CA ASN A 173 -12.17 8.93 5.78
C ASN A 173 -13.10 8.04 6.62
N THR A 174 -14.31 7.85 6.13
CA THR A 174 -15.28 6.85 6.63
C THR A 174 -15.31 5.61 5.76
N ASP A 175 -14.91 5.74 4.49
CA ASP A 175 -14.69 4.63 3.56
C ASP A 175 -13.29 4.07 3.82
N LEU A 176 -13.22 2.94 4.53
CA LEU A 176 -11.95 2.40 5.06
C LEU A 176 -11.12 1.73 3.97
N THR A 177 -9.84 2.07 3.89
CA THR A 177 -8.90 1.58 2.88
C THR A 177 -8.21 0.29 3.33
N TRP A 178 -8.02 -0.68 2.44
CA TRP A 178 -7.09 -1.78 2.67
C TRP A 178 -5.68 -1.34 2.26
N VAL A 179 -4.70 -1.53 3.16
CA VAL A 179 -3.33 -1.06 2.93
C VAL A 179 -2.38 -2.24 2.72
N PHE A 180 -1.61 -2.21 1.63
CA PHE A 180 -0.45 -3.06 1.42
C PHE A 180 0.82 -2.25 1.66
N SER A 181 1.40 -2.40 2.84
CA SER A 181 2.66 -1.78 3.26
C SER A 181 3.81 -2.75 2.96
N ILE A 182 4.27 -2.74 1.70
CA ILE A 182 5.27 -3.69 1.23
C ILE A 182 6.67 -3.11 1.43
N ASN A 183 7.17 -3.24 2.65
CA ASN A 183 8.42 -2.66 3.16
C ASN A 183 8.84 -3.38 4.44
N CYS A 184 9.81 -2.83 5.19
CA CYS A 184 10.27 -3.41 6.45
C CYS A 184 9.45 -2.89 7.64
N LEU A 185 9.33 -3.69 8.70
CA LEU A 185 9.03 -3.34 10.10
C LEU A 185 7.71 -2.61 10.39
N THR A 186 6.98 -2.14 9.39
CA THR A 186 5.75 -1.35 9.64
C THR A 186 4.65 -2.13 10.37
N GLY A 187 4.75 -3.45 10.38
CA GLY A 187 3.88 -4.36 11.13
C GLY A 187 4.52 -5.02 12.35
N GLN A 188 5.59 -4.48 12.89
CA GLN A 188 6.28 -5.03 14.04
C GLN A 188 5.47 -4.82 15.34
N TYR A 189 4.48 -5.65 15.56
CA TYR A 189 3.49 -5.55 16.62
C TYR A 189 3.99 -5.99 18.02
N ASP A 190 5.20 -6.51 18.13
CA ASP A 190 5.82 -6.96 19.39
C ASP A 190 6.63 -5.85 20.09
N LEU A 191 6.52 -4.61 19.63
CA LEU A 191 7.10 -3.44 20.28
C LEU A 191 6.41 -3.12 21.62
N SER A 192 7.12 -2.41 22.50
CA SER A 192 6.53 -1.86 23.72
C SER A 192 5.49 -0.77 23.48
N GLY A 193 5.49 -0.16 22.28
CA GLY A 193 4.56 0.85 21.81
C GLY A 193 3.71 0.38 20.65
N GLU A 194 3.01 1.30 20.02
CA GLU A 194 2.18 1.05 18.84
C GLU A 194 3.03 1.18 17.56
N CYS A 195 2.99 0.17 16.70
CA CYS A 195 3.63 0.26 15.39
C CYS A 195 2.71 0.96 14.38
N PHE A 196 3.26 1.31 13.21
CA PHE A 196 2.54 2.00 12.14
C PHE A 196 1.25 1.26 11.71
N ALA A 197 1.32 -0.07 11.51
CA ALA A 197 0.16 -0.87 11.11
C ALA A 197 -0.94 -0.87 12.17
N GLU A 198 -0.58 -0.96 13.44
CA GLU A 198 -1.52 -0.89 14.55
C GLU A 198 -2.20 0.47 14.63
N LYS A 199 -1.42 1.56 14.50
CA LYS A 199 -1.97 2.92 14.46
C LYS A 199 -2.97 3.09 13.32
N PHE A 200 -2.63 2.62 12.13
CA PHE A 200 -3.49 2.75 10.94
C PHE A 200 -4.81 1.96 11.10
N HIS A 201 -4.73 0.74 11.61
CA HIS A 201 -5.89 -0.13 11.78
C HIS A 201 -6.80 0.28 12.95
N ARG A 202 -6.23 0.85 14.03
CA ARG A 202 -6.99 1.28 15.22
C ARG A 202 -7.52 2.71 15.13
N TYR A 203 -7.14 3.45 14.09
CA TYR A 203 -7.42 4.87 14.00
C TYR A 203 -8.92 5.16 13.93
N THR A 204 -9.34 6.19 14.64
CA THR A 204 -10.68 6.78 14.62
C THR A 204 -10.56 8.31 14.48
N TYR A 205 -11.55 8.92 13.86
CA TYR A 205 -11.65 10.37 13.75
C TYR A 205 -12.98 10.83 14.34
N ASN A 206 -12.96 11.72 15.32
CA ASN A 206 -14.17 12.20 16.03
C ASN A 206 -15.06 11.08 16.54
N GLY A 207 -14.49 9.98 17.03
CA GLY A 207 -15.20 8.80 17.51
C GLY A 207 -15.82 7.90 16.43
N GLN A 208 -15.56 8.18 15.16
CA GLN A 208 -15.96 7.37 14.00
C GLN A 208 -14.81 6.52 13.51
N ASN A 209 -15.10 5.35 12.97
CA ASN A 209 -14.12 4.51 12.28
C ASN A 209 -13.47 5.28 11.11
N SER A 210 -12.13 5.31 11.08
CA SER A 210 -11.34 6.00 10.06
C SER A 210 -10.02 5.25 9.82
N GLY A 211 -9.24 5.66 8.82
CA GLY A 211 -7.97 5.01 8.48
C GLY A 211 -8.15 3.73 7.68
N ALA A 212 -7.52 2.64 8.12
CA ALA A 212 -7.54 1.37 7.40
C ALA A 212 -8.61 0.40 7.90
N LEU A 213 -9.23 -0.33 6.96
CA LEU A 213 -10.02 -1.53 7.24
C LEU A 213 -9.11 -2.66 7.73
N GLY A 214 -7.97 -2.81 7.09
CA GLY A 214 -6.92 -3.75 7.42
C GLY A 214 -5.61 -3.37 6.72
N ILE A 215 -4.52 -3.98 7.17
CA ILE A 215 -3.20 -3.70 6.62
C ILE A 215 -2.36 -4.98 6.53
N THR A 216 -1.76 -5.20 5.38
CA THR A 216 -0.73 -6.20 5.17
C THR A 216 0.62 -5.53 5.32
N ALA A 217 1.39 -5.91 6.32
CA ALA A 217 2.66 -5.27 6.66
C ALA A 217 3.66 -6.30 7.22
N ALA A 218 4.95 -6.07 6.98
CA ALA A 218 6.00 -6.94 7.50
C ALA A 218 6.24 -6.67 8.99
N SER A 219 6.32 -7.75 9.79
CA SER A 219 6.67 -7.68 11.22
C SER A 219 8.19 -7.72 11.47
N GLU A 220 8.96 -7.97 10.41
CA GLU A 220 10.42 -8.09 10.42
C GLU A 220 11.01 -7.33 9.24
N VAL A 221 12.34 -7.26 9.17
CA VAL A 221 13.04 -6.77 7.98
C VAL A 221 12.69 -7.66 6.80
N SER A 222 12.18 -7.06 5.73
CA SER A 222 11.84 -7.78 4.49
C SER A 222 12.77 -7.35 3.35
N TYR A 223 13.03 -8.27 2.40
CA TYR A 223 13.96 -8.10 1.30
C TYR A 223 13.23 -8.06 -0.06
#